data_26e51e915cac111b0f233385dd159782
#
_entry.id   26e51e915cac111b0f233385dd159782
#
_cell.length_a   1.000
_cell.length_b   1.000
_cell.length_c   1.000
_cell.angle_alpha   90.00
_cell.angle_beta   90.00
_cell.angle_gamma   90.00
#
_symmetry.space_group_name_H-M   'P 1'
#
loop_
_entity.id
_entity.type
_entity.pdbx_description
1 polymer ?
#
loop_
_entity_poly.entity_id
_entity_poly.type
_entity_poly.pdbx_seq_one_letter_code
_entity_poly.pdbx_strand_id
1 'polypeptide(L)'
;NKNQKIMKFKYFLSSVLCLFLFTTCNNKSESIYLDSNYSDQERVEDLLTRMTLEEKVAQMCQYVGLNYLESDEDTLTAEEILNSDSKASYKGFFKKDIAQMVVDGKIGSFLHVLEPKESNALQTLALKSRLKIPLIIGIDAIHGNGMVKGTTVYPSPISISSTFSDTLSFLVGEQTAIEMRATGSQWAFTPN
;
A
#
# COMPACT_ATOMS: atom_id res chain seq x y z
N ASN A 1 30.84 -28.47 -57.29
CA ASN A 1 31.37 -27.57 -56.24
C ASN A 1 30.74 -26.16 -56.15
N LYS A 2 30.15 -25.67 -57.23
CA LYS A 2 29.49 -24.34 -57.29
C LYS A 2 28.15 -24.40 -56.53
N ASN A 3 27.40 -25.47 -56.63
CA ASN A 3 26.09 -25.64 -55.99
C ASN A 3 26.19 -25.80 -54.45
N GLN A 4 27.27 -26.38 -53.94
CA GLN A 4 27.51 -26.47 -52.49
C GLN A 4 27.82 -25.12 -51.83
N LYS A 5 28.52 -24.22 -52.53
CA LYS A 5 28.78 -22.86 -52.04
C LYS A 5 27.49 -22.00 -52.01
N ILE A 6 26.63 -22.12 -53.02
CA ILE A 6 25.35 -21.43 -53.08
C ILE A 6 24.40 -21.90 -51.96
N MET A 7 24.39 -23.20 -51.68
CA MET A 7 23.55 -23.78 -50.62
C MET A 7 24.02 -23.33 -49.24
N LYS A 8 25.31 -23.32 -48.94
CA LYS A 8 25.89 -22.82 -47.70
C LYS A 8 25.62 -21.33 -47.51
N PHE A 9 25.65 -20.52 -48.56
CA PHE A 9 25.34 -19.10 -48.52
C PHE A 9 23.86 -18.84 -48.24
N LYS A 10 22.93 -19.62 -48.79
CA LYS A 10 21.49 -19.54 -48.51
C LYS A 10 21.18 -19.89 -47.04
N TYR A 11 21.80 -20.91 -46.47
CA TYR A 11 21.61 -21.25 -45.05
C TYR A 11 22.23 -20.20 -44.11
N PHE A 12 23.39 -19.63 -44.50
CA PHE A 12 23.98 -18.53 -43.75
C PHE A 12 23.10 -17.27 -43.78
N LEU A 13 22.54 -16.91 -44.92
CA LEU A 13 21.64 -15.76 -45.05
C LEU A 13 20.31 -15.98 -44.28
N SER A 14 19.78 -17.22 -44.31
CA SER A 14 18.57 -17.58 -43.53
C SER A 14 18.84 -17.58 -42.04
N SER A 15 20.01 -18.01 -41.58
CA SER A 15 20.40 -17.98 -40.14
C SER A 15 20.58 -16.54 -39.65
N VAL A 16 21.17 -15.66 -40.47
CA VAL A 16 21.32 -14.22 -40.12
C VAL A 16 19.97 -13.53 -40.09
N LEU A 17 19.04 -13.86 -40.99
CA LEU A 17 17.67 -13.29 -40.99
C LEU A 17 16.89 -13.75 -39.78
N CYS A 18 17.03 -15.01 -39.32
CA CYS A 18 16.41 -15.48 -38.08
C CYS A 18 16.97 -14.77 -36.82
N LEU A 19 18.27 -14.45 -36.79
CA LEU A 19 18.89 -13.73 -35.68
C LEU A 19 18.34 -12.28 -35.56
N PHE A 20 18.00 -11.64 -36.67
CA PHE A 20 17.41 -10.29 -36.67
C PHE A 20 15.93 -10.27 -36.20
N LEU A 21 15.23 -11.39 -36.27
CA LEU A 21 13.82 -11.48 -35.82
C LEU A 21 13.70 -11.60 -34.28
N PHE A 22 14.77 -11.94 -33.58
CA PHE A 22 14.77 -12.03 -32.11
C PHE A 22 15.22 -10.75 -31.40
N THR A 23 15.63 -9.71 -32.13
CA THR A 23 15.95 -8.39 -31.54
C THR A 23 14.76 -7.46 -31.45
N THR A 24 13.53 -7.95 -31.67
CA THR A 24 12.33 -7.16 -31.55
C THR A 24 11.83 -7.11 -30.10
N CYS A 25 11.87 -5.89 -29.60
CA CYS A 25 11.06 -5.37 -28.50
C CYS A 25 11.29 -5.96 -27.09
N ASN A 26 12.42 -5.62 -26.51
CA ASN A 26 12.41 -5.31 -25.09
C ASN A 26 12.15 -3.80 -24.90
N ASN A 27 11.10 -3.28 -25.52
CA ASN A 27 10.50 -2.04 -25.06
C ASN A 27 9.88 -2.35 -23.70
N LYS A 28 10.65 -2.22 -22.64
CA LYS A 28 10.05 -1.93 -21.32
C LYS A 28 9.23 -0.66 -21.57
N SER A 29 7.94 -0.82 -21.79
CA SER A 29 7.02 0.31 -21.76
C SER A 29 7.33 1.08 -20.49
N GLU A 30 7.83 2.28 -20.66
CA GLU A 30 8.16 3.17 -19.56
C GLU A 30 6.94 3.24 -18.64
N SER A 31 7.15 3.03 -17.33
CA SER A 31 6.02 2.93 -16.41
C SER A 31 5.56 4.34 -16.07
N ILE A 32 4.68 4.90 -16.89
CA ILE A 32 4.13 6.28 -16.76
C ILE A 32 3.59 6.50 -15.34
N TYR A 33 2.93 5.50 -14.75
CA TYR A 33 2.36 5.63 -13.41
C TYR A 33 3.40 5.88 -12.30
N LEU A 34 4.67 5.57 -12.53
CA LEU A 34 5.76 5.83 -11.58
C LEU A 34 6.42 7.20 -11.79
N ASP A 35 6.16 7.85 -12.90
CA ASP A 35 6.78 9.13 -13.26
C ASP A 35 5.88 10.30 -12.83
N SER A 36 6.38 11.13 -11.92
CA SER A 36 5.67 12.31 -11.40
C SER A 36 5.55 13.47 -12.41
N ASN A 37 6.21 13.40 -13.56
CA ASN A 37 6.07 14.42 -14.62
C ASN A 37 4.75 14.30 -15.39
N TYR A 38 4.08 13.15 -15.31
CA TYR A 38 2.75 12.95 -15.88
C TYR A 38 1.65 13.36 -14.90
N SER A 39 0.51 13.77 -15.44
CA SER A 39 -0.67 14.09 -14.63
C SER A 39 -1.18 12.85 -13.85
N ASP A 40 -1.88 13.09 -12.76
CA ASP A 40 -2.47 11.99 -11.97
C ASP A 40 -3.40 11.13 -12.81
N GLN A 41 -4.16 11.74 -13.75
CA GLN A 41 -5.05 11.02 -14.65
C GLN A 41 -4.28 10.06 -15.56
N GLU A 42 -3.22 10.51 -16.23
CA GLU A 42 -2.40 9.67 -17.11
C GLU A 42 -1.74 8.52 -16.34
N ARG A 43 -1.27 8.81 -15.13
CA ARG A 43 -0.67 7.81 -14.23
C ARG A 43 -1.66 6.76 -13.79
N VAL A 44 -2.88 7.16 -13.42
CA VAL A 44 -3.96 6.24 -13.04
C VAL A 44 -4.38 5.37 -14.21
N GLU A 45 -4.56 5.94 -15.40
CA GLU A 45 -4.93 5.18 -16.59
C GLU A 45 -3.88 4.14 -16.96
N ASP A 46 -2.59 4.52 -16.98
CA ASP A 46 -1.49 3.58 -17.23
C ASP A 46 -1.46 2.46 -16.17
N LEU A 47 -1.58 2.80 -14.88
CA LEU A 47 -1.62 1.81 -13.80
C LEU A 47 -2.76 0.82 -13.97
N LEU A 48 -3.98 1.30 -14.24
CA LEU A 48 -5.16 0.45 -14.42
C LEU A 48 -5.03 -0.53 -15.58
N THR A 49 -4.31 -0.17 -16.65
CA THR A 49 -4.06 -1.09 -17.77
C THR A 49 -3.08 -2.22 -17.40
N ARG A 50 -2.23 -1.99 -16.41
CA ARG A 50 -1.22 -2.95 -15.95
C ARG A 50 -1.72 -3.88 -14.85
N MET A 51 -2.79 -3.49 -14.15
CA MET A 51 -3.36 -4.25 -13.03
C MET A 51 -4.18 -5.44 -13.52
N THR A 52 -3.98 -6.59 -12.88
CA THR A 52 -4.91 -7.73 -13.00
C THR A 52 -6.20 -7.43 -12.25
N LEU A 53 -7.23 -8.25 -12.47
CA LEU A 53 -8.49 -8.11 -11.73
C LEU A 53 -8.28 -8.30 -10.23
N GLU A 54 -7.47 -9.27 -9.85
CA GLU A 54 -7.13 -9.55 -8.45
C GLU A 54 -6.44 -8.36 -7.79
N GLU A 55 -5.49 -7.71 -8.49
CA GLU A 55 -4.82 -6.52 -7.98
C GLU A 55 -5.78 -5.32 -7.85
N LYS A 56 -6.74 -5.17 -8.76
CA LYS A 56 -7.78 -4.14 -8.65
C LYS A 56 -8.68 -4.37 -7.44
N VAL A 57 -9.11 -5.62 -7.21
CA VAL A 57 -9.89 -5.99 -6.02
C VAL A 57 -9.07 -5.79 -4.76
N ALA A 58 -7.79 -6.14 -4.77
CA ALA A 58 -6.89 -5.99 -3.65
C ALA A 58 -6.76 -4.53 -3.17
N GLN A 59 -6.82 -3.56 -4.09
CA GLN A 59 -6.80 -2.13 -3.70
C GLN A 59 -8.02 -1.70 -2.88
N MET A 60 -9.11 -2.46 -2.93
CA MET A 60 -10.31 -2.22 -2.11
C MET A 60 -10.26 -2.96 -0.76
N CYS A 61 -9.27 -3.83 -0.54
CA CYS A 61 -9.12 -4.58 0.69
C CYS A 61 -8.39 -3.74 1.74
N GLN A 62 -8.99 -3.64 2.93
CA GLN A 62 -8.40 -3.01 4.10
C GLN A 62 -8.19 -4.05 5.21
N TYR A 63 -7.00 -4.06 5.78
CA TYR A 63 -6.64 -4.89 6.93
C TYR A 63 -6.30 -4.01 8.14
N VAL A 64 -6.21 -4.62 9.31
CA VAL A 64 -5.77 -3.90 10.52
C VAL A 64 -4.25 -3.93 10.65
N GLY A 65 -3.70 -2.98 11.41
CA GLY A 65 -2.29 -2.93 11.73
C GLY A 65 -1.79 -4.23 12.39
N LEU A 66 -0.53 -4.54 12.21
CA LEU A 66 0.07 -5.82 12.63
C LEU A 66 0.03 -6.02 14.15
N ASN A 67 -0.06 -4.93 14.92
CA ASN A 67 -0.17 -5.00 16.39
C ASN A 67 -1.51 -5.56 16.88
N TYR A 68 -2.50 -5.71 15.99
CA TYR A 68 -3.81 -6.32 16.27
C TYR A 68 -3.90 -7.79 15.83
N LEU A 69 -2.83 -8.32 15.25
CA LEU A 69 -2.78 -9.69 14.71
C LEU A 69 -2.01 -10.62 15.65
N GLU A 70 -2.31 -11.91 15.53
CA GLU A 70 -1.58 -12.95 16.25
C GLU A 70 -0.11 -13.00 15.79
N SER A 71 0.83 -13.10 16.73
CA SER A 71 2.20 -13.48 16.42
C SER A 71 2.28 -14.99 16.22
N ASP A 72 3.29 -15.46 15.49
CA ASP A 72 3.48 -16.90 15.26
C ASP A 72 3.73 -17.69 16.56
N GLU A 73 4.03 -16.99 17.66
CA GLU A 73 4.38 -17.56 18.97
C GLU A 73 3.24 -17.50 19.98
N ASP A 74 2.19 -16.67 19.74
CA ASP A 74 1.10 -16.44 20.68
C ASP A 74 -0.23 -16.98 20.13
N THR A 75 -0.50 -18.26 20.38
CA THR A 75 -1.86 -18.79 20.27
C THR A 75 -2.64 -18.48 21.55
N LEU A 76 -3.23 -17.28 21.63
CA LEU A 76 -4.16 -16.97 22.71
C LEU A 76 -5.40 -17.86 22.60
N THR A 77 -5.77 -18.48 23.72
CA THR A 77 -7.02 -19.23 23.81
C THR A 77 -8.22 -18.27 23.73
N ALA A 78 -9.40 -18.81 23.36
CA ALA A 78 -10.63 -18.01 23.30
C ALA A 78 -10.96 -17.37 24.68
N GLU A 79 -10.55 -17.98 25.77
CA GLU A 79 -10.74 -17.50 27.13
C GLU A 79 -9.80 -16.36 27.49
N GLU A 80 -8.56 -16.38 27.01
CA GLU A 80 -7.60 -15.30 27.17
C GLU A 80 -8.03 -14.07 26.35
N ILE A 81 -8.63 -14.27 25.18
CA ILE A 81 -9.19 -13.18 24.34
C ILE A 81 -10.38 -12.51 25.05
N LEU A 82 -11.28 -13.29 25.67
CA LEU A 82 -12.45 -12.77 26.40
C LEU A 82 -12.07 -12.00 27.67
N ASN A 83 -10.94 -12.34 28.28
CA ASN A 83 -10.44 -11.72 29.52
C ASN A 83 -9.35 -10.67 29.25
N SER A 84 -8.91 -10.47 28.00
CA SER A 84 -7.95 -9.43 27.67
C SER A 84 -8.62 -8.07 27.62
N ASP A 85 -8.09 -7.11 28.38
CA ASP A 85 -8.57 -5.71 28.48
C ASP A 85 -8.37 -4.91 27.18
N SER A 86 -8.05 -5.55 26.06
CA SER A 86 -7.78 -4.77 24.87
C SER A 86 -7.54 -5.56 23.62
N LYS A 87 -7.81 -4.89 22.54
CA LYS A 87 -7.41 -5.16 21.17
C LYS A 87 -8.18 -6.33 20.58
N ALA A 88 -9.14 -5.99 19.73
CA ALA A 88 -9.76 -6.96 18.85
C ALA A 88 -8.65 -7.80 18.19
N SER A 89 -8.41 -8.98 18.73
CA SER A 89 -7.49 -9.93 18.13
C SER A 89 -8.23 -10.59 16.97
N TYR A 90 -7.70 -10.44 15.77
CA TYR A 90 -8.25 -11.08 14.58
C TYR A 90 -7.69 -12.50 14.53
N LYS A 91 -8.43 -13.42 15.12
CA LYS A 91 -8.08 -14.84 15.22
C LYS A 91 -7.90 -15.45 13.81
N GLY A 92 -6.81 -16.18 13.63
CA GLY A 92 -6.50 -16.86 12.36
C GLY A 92 -5.78 -15.99 11.33
N PHE A 93 -5.43 -14.75 11.68
CA PHE A 93 -4.59 -13.89 10.84
C PHE A 93 -3.24 -13.66 11.51
N PHE A 94 -2.20 -14.21 10.90
CA PHE A 94 -0.84 -14.11 11.42
C PHE A 94 -0.06 -12.98 10.75
N LYS A 95 0.80 -12.30 11.49
CA LYS A 95 1.62 -11.18 11.00
C LYS A 95 2.40 -11.53 9.74
N LYS A 96 2.99 -12.72 9.67
CA LYS A 96 3.76 -13.18 8.51
C LYS A 96 2.91 -13.33 7.25
N ASP A 97 1.69 -13.84 7.39
CA ASP A 97 0.79 -14.07 6.27
C ASP A 97 0.34 -12.74 5.68
N ILE A 98 0.00 -11.77 6.55
CA ILE A 98 -0.34 -10.41 6.12
C ILE A 98 0.86 -9.72 5.47
N ALA A 99 2.07 -9.85 6.02
CA ALA A 99 3.29 -9.31 5.41
C ALA A 99 3.52 -9.88 4.00
N GLN A 100 3.29 -11.19 3.81
CA GLN A 100 3.39 -11.81 2.49
C GLN A 100 2.29 -11.33 1.54
N MET A 101 1.06 -11.14 2.02
CA MET A 101 -0.03 -10.58 1.21
C MET A 101 0.27 -9.15 0.72
N VAL A 102 0.97 -8.34 1.52
CA VAL A 102 1.44 -7.01 1.09
C VAL A 102 2.44 -7.14 -0.06
N VAL A 103 3.43 -8.03 0.07
CA VAL A 103 4.42 -8.29 -1.00
C VAL A 103 3.75 -8.82 -2.27
N ASP A 104 2.72 -9.64 -2.12
CA ASP A 104 1.94 -10.18 -3.24
C ASP A 104 1.00 -9.13 -3.89
N GLY A 105 0.91 -7.91 -3.32
CA GLY A 105 0.01 -6.86 -3.81
C GLY A 105 -1.47 -7.12 -3.57
N LYS A 106 -1.81 -7.88 -2.52
CA LYS A 106 -3.18 -8.31 -2.18
C LYS A 106 -3.89 -7.41 -1.17
N ILE A 107 -3.23 -6.33 -0.73
CA ILE A 107 -3.75 -5.38 0.26
C ILE A 107 -3.52 -3.96 -0.26
N GLY A 108 -4.57 -3.13 -0.23
CA GLY A 108 -4.51 -1.72 -0.64
C GLY A 108 -4.37 -0.76 0.53
N SER A 109 -4.89 -1.12 1.70
CA SER A 109 -4.91 -0.21 2.85
C SER A 109 -4.85 -0.95 4.19
N PHE A 110 -4.43 -0.20 5.21
CA PHE A 110 -4.45 -0.64 6.60
C PHE A 110 -5.23 0.34 7.48
N LEU A 111 -5.93 -0.19 8.45
CA LEU A 111 -6.58 0.53 9.53
C LEU A 111 -5.71 0.46 10.79
N HIS A 112 -5.53 1.59 11.48
CA HIS A 112 -4.92 1.65 12.82
C HIS A 112 -3.48 1.09 12.88
N VAL A 113 -2.62 1.54 11.99
CA VAL A 113 -1.17 1.37 12.16
C VAL A 113 -0.69 2.47 13.09
N LEU A 114 -0.41 2.11 14.35
CA LEU A 114 -0.21 3.08 15.43
C LEU A 114 1.26 3.48 15.64
N GLU A 115 2.18 2.80 14.99
CA GLU A 115 3.60 3.08 15.13
C GLU A 115 4.24 3.48 13.79
N PRO A 116 4.97 4.60 13.72
CA PRO A 116 5.68 5.02 12.51
C PRO A 116 6.63 3.96 11.95
N LYS A 117 7.23 3.16 12.85
CA LYS A 117 8.12 2.06 12.47
C LYS A 117 7.38 0.96 11.71
N GLU A 118 6.17 0.61 12.17
CA GLU A 118 5.31 -0.36 11.50
C GLU A 118 4.85 0.17 10.14
N SER A 119 4.40 1.44 10.08
CA SER A 119 4.04 2.10 8.83
C SER A 119 5.16 2.02 7.79
N ASN A 120 6.38 2.39 8.18
CA ASN A 120 7.54 2.33 7.29
C ASN A 120 7.88 0.89 6.85
N ALA A 121 7.73 -0.10 7.73
CA ALA A 121 7.96 -1.50 7.39
C ALA A 121 6.93 -1.99 6.36
N LEU A 122 5.64 -1.69 6.54
CA LEU A 122 4.57 -2.04 5.61
C LEU A 122 4.77 -1.38 4.24
N GLN A 123 5.14 -0.09 4.20
CA GLN A 123 5.46 0.60 2.94
C GLN A 123 6.67 -0.04 2.24
N THR A 124 7.69 -0.44 3.01
CA THR A 124 8.87 -1.14 2.45
C THR A 124 8.48 -2.49 1.83
N LEU A 125 7.53 -3.21 2.42
CA LEU A 125 6.99 -4.45 1.86
C LEU A 125 6.18 -4.17 0.58
N ALA A 126 5.34 -3.14 0.57
CA ALA A 126 4.55 -2.76 -0.60
C ALA A 126 5.43 -2.42 -1.82
N LEU A 127 6.59 -1.79 -1.61
CA LEU A 127 7.55 -1.51 -2.67
C LEU A 127 8.19 -2.77 -3.28
N LYS A 128 8.07 -3.94 -2.65
CA LYS A 128 8.51 -5.22 -3.20
C LYS A 128 7.46 -5.86 -4.09
N SER A 129 6.22 -5.40 -4.05
CA SER A 129 5.14 -5.90 -4.92
C SER A 129 5.41 -5.57 -6.39
N ARG A 130 4.75 -6.29 -7.29
CA ARG A 130 4.92 -6.14 -8.74
C ARG A 130 4.69 -4.70 -9.23
N LEU A 131 3.66 -4.04 -8.70
CA LEU A 131 3.26 -2.69 -9.10
C LEU A 131 3.80 -1.60 -8.18
N LYS A 132 4.36 -1.96 -7.03
CA LYS A 132 4.95 -1.02 -6.06
C LYS A 132 3.99 0.09 -5.62
N ILE A 133 2.68 -0.23 -5.56
CA ILE A 133 1.67 0.74 -5.13
C ILE A 133 1.83 0.92 -3.61
N PRO A 134 2.00 2.16 -3.12
CA PRO A 134 2.04 2.43 -1.70
C PRO A 134 0.71 2.10 -1.02
N LEU A 135 0.77 1.69 0.24
CA LEU A 135 -0.41 1.44 1.06
C LEU A 135 -1.02 2.75 1.56
N ILE A 136 -2.35 2.79 1.65
CA ILE A 136 -3.06 3.85 2.36
C ILE A 136 -3.26 3.41 3.81
N ILE A 137 -2.85 4.24 4.76
CA ILE A 137 -3.03 3.96 6.19
C ILE A 137 -4.10 4.90 6.73
N GLY A 138 -5.20 4.30 7.21
CA GLY A 138 -6.32 4.98 7.82
C GLY A 138 -6.29 4.89 9.34
N ILE A 139 -6.79 5.92 10.01
CA ILE A 139 -6.85 5.99 11.46
C ILE A 139 -8.07 6.81 11.93
N ASP A 140 -8.64 6.44 13.07
CA ASP A 140 -9.70 7.20 13.75
C ASP A 140 -9.08 8.39 14.48
N ALA A 141 -8.85 9.47 13.75
CA ALA A 141 -8.28 10.69 14.29
C ALA A 141 -9.37 11.67 14.83
N ILE A 142 -10.32 11.15 15.59
CA ILE A 142 -11.53 11.90 16.04
C ILE A 142 -11.19 13.00 17.04
N HIS A 143 -10.21 12.76 17.91
CA HIS A 143 -9.74 13.66 18.95
C HIS A 143 -8.30 14.15 18.69
N GLY A 144 -7.98 14.55 17.50
CA GLY A 144 -6.60 14.61 17.03
C GLY A 144 -6.09 13.22 16.66
N ASN A 145 -4.80 13.06 16.46
CA ASN A 145 -4.17 11.74 16.17
C ASN A 145 -3.96 10.90 17.43
N GLY A 146 -4.88 10.99 18.39
CA GLY A 146 -4.75 10.53 19.77
C GLY A 146 -4.54 9.03 19.99
N MET A 147 -4.69 8.20 18.96
CA MET A 147 -4.38 6.78 19.02
C MET A 147 -2.88 6.51 18.94
N VAL A 148 -2.09 7.46 18.44
CA VAL A 148 -0.64 7.32 18.31
C VAL A 148 0.05 7.95 19.51
N LYS A 149 0.93 7.21 20.16
CA LYS A 149 1.66 7.69 21.34
C LYS A 149 2.51 8.92 21.02
N GLY A 150 2.33 9.96 21.82
CA GLY A 150 3.12 11.20 21.73
C GLY A 150 2.49 12.28 20.84
N THR A 151 1.31 12.04 20.26
CA THR A 151 0.54 13.03 19.53
C THR A 151 -0.43 13.78 20.45
N THR A 152 -1.01 14.86 19.94
CA THR A 152 -1.94 15.70 20.70
C THR A 152 -3.34 15.10 20.70
N VAL A 153 -3.95 15.07 21.89
CA VAL A 153 -5.35 14.72 22.08
C VAL A 153 -6.16 15.98 22.31
N TYR A 154 -7.14 16.23 21.46
CA TYR A 154 -8.05 17.36 21.54
C TYR A 154 -9.37 16.98 22.23
N PRO A 155 -10.18 17.97 22.67
CA PRO A 155 -11.57 17.73 23.08
C PRO A 155 -12.37 17.06 21.95
N SER A 156 -13.53 16.48 22.31
CA SER A 156 -14.42 15.87 21.30
C SER A 156 -14.88 16.89 20.25
N PRO A 157 -15.25 16.47 19.03
CA PRO A 157 -15.79 17.35 18.01
C PRO A 157 -16.99 18.19 18.50
N ILE A 158 -17.86 17.59 19.34
CA ILE A 158 -18.99 18.31 19.98
C ILE A 158 -18.51 19.45 20.89
N SER A 159 -17.42 19.17 21.65
CA SER A 159 -16.87 20.22 22.56
C SER A 159 -16.20 21.34 21.76
N ILE A 160 -15.52 21.01 20.66
CA ILE A 160 -14.93 22.03 19.77
C ILE A 160 -16.02 22.85 19.08
N SER A 161 -17.05 22.21 18.53
CA SER A 161 -18.18 22.92 17.88
C SER A 161 -18.94 23.81 18.85
N SER A 162 -19.02 23.47 20.14
CA SER A 162 -19.67 24.32 21.15
C SER A 162 -18.96 25.66 21.40
N THR A 163 -17.73 25.83 20.89
CA THR A 163 -17.04 27.13 20.91
C THR A 163 -17.54 28.10 19.86
N PHE A 164 -18.31 27.64 18.86
CA PHE A 164 -18.75 28.40 17.69
C PHE A 164 -17.61 29.13 16.96
N SER A 165 -16.41 28.52 16.95
CA SER A 165 -15.20 29.08 16.35
C SER A 165 -14.71 28.20 15.18
N ASP A 166 -14.91 28.66 13.95
CA ASP A 166 -14.40 28.03 12.73
C ASP A 166 -12.86 27.98 12.73
N THR A 167 -12.26 29.08 13.24
CA THR A 167 -10.79 29.15 13.33
C THR A 167 -10.22 28.05 14.24
N LEU A 168 -10.84 27.81 15.40
CA LEU A 168 -10.39 26.75 16.30
C LEU A 168 -10.55 25.38 15.67
N SER A 169 -11.69 25.13 15.03
CA SER A 169 -11.97 23.87 14.32
C SER A 169 -10.93 23.62 13.21
N PHE A 170 -10.61 24.65 12.44
CA PHE A 170 -9.59 24.58 11.40
C PHE A 170 -8.19 24.25 11.97
N LEU A 171 -7.76 24.95 13.02
CA LEU A 171 -6.45 24.73 13.64
C LEU A 171 -6.31 23.32 14.22
N VAL A 172 -7.36 22.78 14.85
CA VAL A 172 -7.38 21.40 15.34
C VAL A 172 -7.24 20.42 14.18
N GLY A 173 -7.97 20.63 13.09
CA GLY A 173 -7.88 19.77 11.88
C GLY A 173 -6.50 19.84 11.24
N GLU A 174 -5.93 21.04 11.08
CA GLU A 174 -4.60 21.23 10.52
C GLU A 174 -3.52 20.53 11.34
N GLN A 175 -3.51 20.74 12.67
CA GLN A 175 -2.53 20.09 13.54
C GLN A 175 -2.70 18.57 13.55
N THR A 176 -3.92 18.06 13.56
CA THR A 176 -4.22 16.63 13.44
C THR A 176 -3.64 16.06 12.14
N ALA A 177 -3.83 16.73 11.01
CA ALA A 177 -3.31 16.29 9.73
C ALA A 177 -1.77 16.29 9.69
N ILE A 178 -1.13 17.29 10.29
CA ILE A 178 0.35 17.36 10.41
C ILE A 178 0.86 16.14 11.20
N GLU A 179 0.27 15.85 12.36
CA GLU A 179 0.68 14.71 13.20
C GLU A 179 0.40 13.37 12.53
N MET A 180 -0.73 13.20 11.86
CA MET A 180 -1.03 12.01 11.08
C MET A 180 0.01 11.77 9.99
N ARG A 181 0.35 12.79 9.20
CA ARG A 181 1.38 12.69 8.17
C ARG A 181 2.75 12.33 8.75
N ALA A 182 3.12 12.94 9.87
CA ALA A 182 4.37 12.65 10.56
C ALA A 182 4.45 11.22 11.09
N THR A 183 3.32 10.60 11.40
CA THR A 183 3.24 9.23 11.93
C THR A 183 2.90 8.17 10.87
N GLY A 184 2.73 8.59 9.59
CA GLY A 184 2.58 7.68 8.45
C GLY A 184 1.14 7.36 8.09
N SER A 185 0.15 8.12 8.59
CA SER A 185 -1.26 7.98 8.23
C SER A 185 -1.67 9.02 7.18
N GLN A 186 -2.50 8.62 6.21
CA GLN A 186 -2.96 9.47 5.11
C GLN A 186 -4.47 9.63 5.06
N TRP A 187 -5.22 8.79 5.76
CA TRP A 187 -6.69 8.74 5.72
C TRP A 187 -7.27 8.86 7.12
N ALA A 188 -7.95 9.97 7.39
CA ALA A 188 -8.66 10.20 8.64
C ALA A 188 -10.12 9.73 8.51
N PHE A 189 -10.60 8.93 9.47
CA PHE A 189 -12.02 8.57 9.61
C PHE A 189 -12.73 9.59 10.53
N THR A 190 -12.72 10.84 10.10
CA THR A 190 -13.27 12.00 10.84
C THR A 190 -13.63 13.10 9.84
N PRO A 191 -14.51 14.07 10.18
CA PRO A 191 -15.31 14.19 11.40
C PRO A 191 -16.48 13.21 11.48
N ASN A 192 -16.94 12.92 12.71
CA ASN A 192 -18.10 12.06 13.02
C ASN A 192 -19.22 12.91 13.60
#